data_063cec2cd2e8cc0e8a86936ba320c368
#
_entry.id   063cec2cd2e8cc0e8a86936ba320c368
#
_cell.length_a   1.000
_cell.length_b   1.000
_cell.length_c   1.000
_cell.angle_alpha   90.00
_cell.angle_beta   90.00
_cell.angle_gamma   90.00
#
_symmetry.space_group_name_H-M   'P 1'
#
loop_
_entity.id
_entity.type
_entity.pdbx_description
1 polymer ?
#
loop_
_entity_poly.entity_id
_entity_poly.type
_entity_poly.pdbx_seq_one_letter_code
_entity_poly.pdbx_strand_id
1 'polypeptide(L)'
;MRIEMAQTTELKMAEAGEQTSRLLVILSKGTMDMVYPALMIATTGATMGKEVHMFFTFWGLNAVNKKTYSTMKVSSVGNPGMPMPNILGMIPGMTAMATRMMNGKMAKAKVPSIPDMFKMAKDLGVKLHACSTTMEVMGTPKETLIPEVDDVVGAATMLSLGEGGQIIFI
;
A
#
# COMPACT_ATOMS: atom_id res chain seq x y z
N MET A 1 31.51 10.64 -35.82
CA MET A 1 30.11 10.16 -35.95
C MET A 1 29.80 8.91 -35.11
N ARG A 2 30.49 7.77 -35.19
CA ARG A 2 30.23 6.58 -34.35
C ARG A 2 30.60 6.77 -32.86
N ILE A 3 31.69 7.48 -32.60
CA ILE A 3 32.17 7.74 -31.21
C ILE A 3 31.28 8.76 -30.51
N GLU A 4 30.80 9.80 -31.19
CA GLU A 4 29.86 10.79 -30.62
C GLU A 4 28.50 10.19 -30.27
N MET A 5 28.00 9.26 -31.09
CA MET A 5 26.73 8.56 -30.77
C MET A 5 26.87 7.64 -29.55
N ALA A 6 28.03 6.99 -29.38
CA ALA A 6 28.29 6.15 -28.20
C ALA A 6 28.36 7.00 -26.90
N GLN A 7 29.10 8.11 -26.95
CA GLN A 7 29.23 9.04 -25.83
C GLN A 7 27.88 9.70 -25.45
N THR A 8 27.06 10.06 -26.47
CA THR A 8 25.72 10.60 -26.21
C THR A 8 24.77 9.57 -25.59
N THR A 9 24.95 8.29 -25.98
CA THR A 9 24.16 7.19 -25.41
C THR A 9 24.58 6.88 -23.97
N GLU A 10 25.88 6.88 -23.68
CA GLU A 10 26.42 6.69 -22.34
C GLU A 10 26.04 7.84 -21.39
N LEU A 11 26.10 9.10 -21.87
CA LEU A 11 25.61 10.26 -21.10
C LEU A 11 24.14 10.18 -20.81
N LYS A 12 23.29 9.80 -21.77
CA LYS A 12 21.86 9.61 -21.57
C LYS A 12 21.55 8.44 -20.62
N MET A 13 22.35 7.37 -20.64
CA MET A 13 22.21 6.26 -19.69
C MET A 13 22.69 6.63 -18.31
N ALA A 14 23.71 7.47 -18.17
CA ALA A 14 24.16 8.00 -16.87
C ALA A 14 23.13 8.97 -16.27
N GLU A 15 22.55 9.87 -17.07
CA GLU A 15 21.46 10.76 -16.62
C GLU A 15 20.17 10.00 -16.26
N ALA A 16 19.86 8.89 -16.94
CA ALA A 16 18.75 8.02 -16.58
C ALA A 16 19.00 7.22 -15.29
N GLY A 17 20.27 7.03 -14.87
CA GLY A 17 20.66 6.36 -13.63
C GLY A 17 20.50 7.22 -12.38
N GLU A 18 20.34 8.54 -12.50
CA GLU A 18 20.26 9.47 -11.36
C GLU A 18 18.84 9.97 -11.07
N GLN A 19 17.87 9.66 -11.93
CA GLN A 19 16.46 9.91 -11.61
C GLN A 19 15.94 8.82 -10.68
N THR A 20 15.83 9.12 -9.39
CA THR A 20 15.14 8.29 -8.42
C THR A 20 13.75 7.99 -8.95
N SER A 21 13.54 6.78 -9.47
CA SER A 21 12.23 6.44 -10.05
C SER A 21 11.18 6.42 -8.95
N ARG A 22 10.06 7.11 -9.18
CA ARG A 22 8.96 7.22 -8.21
C ARG A 22 8.00 6.05 -8.33
N LEU A 23 7.42 5.66 -7.20
CA LEU A 23 6.36 4.68 -7.13
C LEU A 23 5.24 5.22 -6.23
N LEU A 24 4.06 5.38 -6.82
CA LEU A 24 2.84 5.73 -6.09
C LEU A 24 1.93 4.50 -5.99
N VAL A 25 1.65 4.05 -4.77
CA VAL A 25 0.71 2.97 -4.49
C VAL A 25 -0.55 3.56 -3.90
N ILE A 26 -1.67 3.45 -4.61
CA ILE A 26 -2.98 3.93 -4.17
C ILE A 26 -3.76 2.74 -3.62
N LEU A 27 -4.09 2.76 -2.34
CA LEU A 27 -4.89 1.74 -1.66
C LEU A 27 -6.31 2.26 -1.43
N SER A 28 -7.29 1.65 -2.10
CA SER A 28 -8.70 2.01 -1.99
C SER A 28 -9.52 1.04 -1.13
N LYS A 29 -8.99 -0.15 -0.84
CA LYS A 29 -9.68 -1.19 -0.08
C LYS A 29 -8.97 -1.45 1.25
N GLY A 30 -9.76 -1.61 2.31
CA GLY A 30 -9.27 -1.80 3.68
C GLY A 30 -9.38 -3.24 4.18
N THR A 31 -9.17 -4.23 3.31
CA THR A 31 -9.13 -5.64 3.69
C THR A 31 -7.70 -6.17 3.69
N MET A 32 -7.42 -7.15 4.53
CA MET A 32 -6.08 -7.69 4.73
C MET A 32 -5.44 -8.17 3.43
N ASP A 33 -6.21 -8.81 2.57
CA ASP A 33 -5.82 -9.34 1.26
C ASP A 33 -5.43 -8.25 0.23
N MET A 34 -5.81 -6.97 0.47
CA MET A 34 -5.42 -5.83 -0.35
C MET A 34 -4.28 -5.02 0.29
N VAL A 35 -4.28 -4.93 1.63
CA VAL A 35 -3.26 -4.16 2.36
C VAL A 35 -1.89 -4.83 2.28
N TYR A 36 -1.83 -6.17 2.42
CA TYR A 36 -0.55 -6.88 2.33
C TYR A 36 0.16 -6.69 0.98
N PRO A 37 -0.48 -6.93 -0.18
CA PRO A 37 0.16 -6.69 -1.48
C PRO A 37 0.62 -5.25 -1.64
N ALA A 38 -0.18 -4.26 -1.19
CA ALA A 38 0.18 -2.86 -1.27
C ALA A 38 1.45 -2.55 -0.47
N LEU A 39 1.53 -3.02 0.78
CA LEU A 39 2.71 -2.84 1.62
C LEU A 39 3.93 -3.61 1.09
N MET A 40 3.75 -4.83 0.56
CA MET A 40 4.84 -5.60 -0.06
C MET A 40 5.41 -4.88 -1.27
N ILE A 41 4.56 -4.35 -2.15
CA ILE A 41 5.01 -3.59 -3.32
C ILE A 41 5.74 -2.31 -2.88
N ALA A 42 5.19 -1.58 -1.91
CA ALA A 42 5.79 -0.34 -1.42
C ALA A 42 7.16 -0.58 -0.78
N THR A 43 7.27 -1.56 0.13
CA THR A 43 8.54 -1.89 0.78
C THR A 43 9.58 -2.43 -0.21
N THR A 44 9.16 -3.27 -1.16
CA THR A 44 10.04 -3.74 -2.24
C THR A 44 10.51 -2.59 -3.12
N GLY A 45 9.61 -1.68 -3.52
CA GLY A 45 9.99 -0.48 -4.28
C GLY A 45 11.03 0.37 -3.56
N ALA A 46 10.85 0.57 -2.24
CA ALA A 46 11.81 1.31 -1.43
C ALA A 46 13.17 0.62 -1.33
N THR A 47 13.19 -0.71 -1.16
CA THR A 47 14.46 -1.48 -1.17
C THR A 47 15.17 -1.46 -2.52
N MET A 48 14.44 -1.23 -3.61
CA MET A 48 15.01 -1.02 -4.95
C MET A 48 15.48 0.42 -5.19
N GLY A 49 15.47 1.28 -4.16
CA GLY A 49 15.92 2.67 -4.26
C GLY A 49 14.90 3.63 -4.88
N LYS A 50 13.62 3.22 -4.99
CA LYS A 50 12.56 4.12 -5.48
C LYS A 50 12.10 5.08 -4.38
N GLU A 51 11.73 6.30 -4.75
CA GLU A 51 10.93 7.18 -3.91
C GLU A 51 9.50 6.67 -3.89
N VAL A 52 9.03 6.17 -2.74
CA VAL A 52 7.74 5.48 -2.64
C VAL A 52 6.75 6.29 -1.81
N HIS A 53 5.58 6.51 -2.40
CA HIS A 53 4.43 7.13 -1.77
C HIS A 53 3.26 6.15 -1.72
N MET A 54 2.60 6.02 -0.57
CA MET A 54 1.35 5.28 -0.43
C MET A 54 0.21 6.24 -0.12
N PHE A 55 -0.90 6.13 -0.84
CA PHE A 55 -2.09 6.95 -0.65
C PHE A 55 -3.28 6.11 -0.23
N PHE A 56 -3.82 6.41 0.94
CA PHE A 56 -4.93 5.69 1.52
C PHE A 56 -6.23 6.45 1.28
N THR A 57 -7.10 5.91 0.44
CA THR A 57 -8.37 6.52 0.07
C THR A 57 -9.55 5.57 0.30
N PHE A 58 -10.75 6.07 0.41
CA PHE A 58 -11.95 5.29 0.68
C PHE A 58 -11.77 4.28 1.82
N TRP A 59 -12.13 3.01 1.60
CA TRP A 59 -11.96 1.95 2.61
C TRP A 59 -10.49 1.69 2.95
N GLY A 60 -9.57 2.10 2.09
CA GLY A 60 -8.13 2.03 2.36
C GLY A 60 -7.70 2.83 3.60
N LEU A 61 -8.45 3.88 4.00
CA LEU A 61 -8.20 4.60 5.26
C LEU A 61 -8.28 3.70 6.50
N ASN A 62 -9.02 2.59 6.45
CA ASN A 62 -9.07 1.63 7.55
C ASN A 62 -7.70 0.99 7.84
N ALA A 63 -6.81 0.94 6.83
CA ALA A 63 -5.47 0.40 7.00
C ALA A 63 -4.56 1.29 7.86
N VAL A 64 -4.86 2.58 7.92
CA VAL A 64 -4.10 3.58 8.70
C VAL A 64 -4.91 4.18 9.86
N ASN A 65 -6.03 3.57 10.23
CA ASN A 65 -6.81 3.97 11.40
C ASN A 65 -6.43 3.13 12.63
N LYS A 66 -6.10 3.77 13.75
CA LYS A 66 -5.71 3.14 15.03
C LYS A 66 -6.66 2.04 15.51
N LYS A 67 -7.97 2.17 15.21
CA LYS A 67 -8.98 1.22 15.66
C LYS A 67 -9.03 -0.07 14.82
N THR A 68 -8.59 -0.01 13.56
CA THR A 68 -8.81 -1.09 12.59
C THR A 68 -7.54 -1.71 12.02
N TYR A 69 -6.43 -0.95 11.94
CA TYR A 69 -5.20 -1.38 11.25
C TYR A 69 -4.60 -2.70 11.78
N SER A 70 -4.72 -2.97 13.08
CA SER A 70 -4.19 -4.20 13.70
C SER A 70 -5.17 -5.38 13.68
N THR A 71 -6.46 -5.14 13.39
CA THR A 71 -7.54 -6.13 13.43
C THR A 71 -8.21 -6.34 12.08
N MET A 72 -7.51 -6.01 11.01
CA MET A 72 -8.03 -6.15 9.65
C MET A 72 -8.42 -7.58 9.33
N LYS A 73 -9.53 -7.72 8.62
CA LYS A 73 -10.05 -9.01 8.19
C LYS A 73 -9.79 -9.21 6.69
N VAL A 74 -9.76 -10.47 6.29
CA VAL A 74 -9.82 -10.81 4.86
C VAL A 74 -11.17 -10.36 4.27
N SER A 75 -11.22 -10.16 2.96
CA SER A 75 -12.47 -9.86 2.27
C SER A 75 -13.52 -10.93 2.56
N SER A 76 -14.77 -10.51 2.76
CA SER A 76 -15.93 -11.41 2.87
C SER A 76 -16.32 -12.02 1.53
N VAL A 77 -15.87 -11.44 0.42
CA VAL A 77 -16.04 -12.01 -0.93
C VAL A 77 -14.99 -13.11 -1.09
N GLY A 78 -15.45 -14.35 -1.22
CA GLY A 78 -14.59 -15.53 -1.25
C GLY A 78 -13.57 -15.51 -2.38
N ASN A 79 -12.45 -16.16 -2.15
CA ASN A 79 -11.46 -16.42 -3.19
C ASN A 79 -12.05 -17.43 -4.20
N PRO A 80 -12.09 -17.11 -5.51
CA PRO A 80 -12.57 -18.06 -6.53
C PRO A 80 -11.81 -19.38 -6.57
N GLY A 81 -10.57 -19.42 -6.08
CA GLY A 81 -9.76 -20.62 -5.96
C GLY A 81 -10.07 -21.49 -4.73
N MET A 82 -10.97 -21.05 -3.84
CA MET A 82 -11.46 -21.87 -2.73
C MET A 82 -12.89 -22.33 -3.05
N PRO A 83 -13.19 -23.65 -2.95
CA PRO A 83 -14.51 -24.19 -3.30
C PRO A 83 -15.55 -23.87 -2.20
N MET A 84 -15.66 -22.59 -1.81
CA MET A 84 -16.62 -22.13 -0.82
C MET A 84 -17.59 -21.15 -1.47
N PRO A 85 -18.90 -21.40 -1.42
CA PRO A 85 -19.89 -20.47 -1.91
C PRO A 85 -19.79 -19.11 -1.20
N ASN A 86 -19.89 -18.01 -1.93
CA ASN A 86 -19.83 -16.63 -1.37
C ASN A 86 -20.85 -16.40 -0.25
N ILE A 87 -21.96 -17.13 -0.23
CA ILE A 87 -22.99 -17.06 0.80
C ILE A 87 -22.46 -17.43 2.19
N LEU A 88 -21.42 -18.26 2.29
CA LEU A 88 -20.80 -18.61 3.57
C LEU A 88 -20.09 -17.42 4.22
N GLY A 89 -19.64 -16.43 3.43
CA GLY A 89 -19.06 -15.19 3.96
C GLY A 89 -20.07 -14.31 4.71
N MET A 90 -21.36 -14.55 4.52
CA MET A 90 -22.44 -13.85 5.23
C MET A 90 -22.74 -14.45 6.60
N ILE A 91 -22.25 -15.65 6.91
CA ILE A 91 -22.46 -16.31 8.20
C ILE A 91 -21.61 -15.58 9.27
N PRO A 92 -22.21 -15.12 10.36
CA PRO A 92 -21.47 -14.50 11.46
C PRO A 92 -20.32 -15.39 11.96
N GLY A 93 -19.11 -14.82 12.04
CA GLY A 93 -17.91 -15.55 12.51
C GLY A 93 -17.06 -16.20 11.40
N MET A 94 -17.60 -16.48 10.22
CA MET A 94 -16.83 -17.12 9.13
C MET A 94 -15.65 -16.27 8.66
N THR A 95 -15.85 -14.96 8.50
CA THR A 95 -14.76 -14.02 8.14
C THR A 95 -13.67 -14.00 9.21
N ALA A 96 -14.05 -14.07 10.49
CA ALA A 96 -13.08 -14.11 11.59
C ALA A 96 -12.26 -15.42 11.56
N MET A 97 -12.91 -16.56 11.30
CA MET A 97 -12.24 -17.86 11.16
C MET A 97 -11.29 -17.87 9.96
N ALA A 98 -11.74 -17.38 8.80
CA ALA A 98 -10.90 -17.26 7.60
C ALA A 98 -9.69 -16.34 7.84
N THR A 99 -9.88 -15.22 8.52
CA THR A 99 -8.81 -14.30 8.92
C THR A 99 -7.80 -14.98 9.83
N ARG A 100 -8.28 -15.73 10.84
CA ARG A 100 -7.40 -16.48 11.76
C ARG A 100 -6.57 -17.54 11.03
N MET A 101 -7.20 -18.26 10.10
CA MET A 101 -6.51 -19.26 9.27
C MET A 101 -5.45 -18.59 8.38
N MET A 102 -5.76 -17.45 7.76
CA MET A 102 -4.83 -16.71 6.94
C MET A 102 -3.66 -16.18 7.77
N ASN A 103 -3.92 -15.58 8.93
CA ASN A 103 -2.88 -15.14 9.85
C ASN A 103 -1.95 -16.30 10.26
N GLY A 104 -2.50 -17.49 10.50
CA GLY A 104 -1.72 -18.69 10.76
C GLY A 104 -0.81 -19.10 9.62
N LYS A 105 -1.28 -19.01 8.36
CA LYS A 105 -0.46 -19.26 7.16
C LYS A 105 0.63 -18.21 6.99
N MET A 106 0.30 -16.93 7.19
CA MET A 106 1.26 -15.81 7.12
C MET A 106 2.37 -15.98 8.18
N ALA A 107 2.00 -16.29 9.42
CA ALA A 107 2.96 -16.55 10.49
C ALA A 107 3.92 -17.72 10.18
N LYS A 108 3.38 -18.84 9.63
CA LYS A 108 4.21 -19.98 9.19
C LYS A 108 5.18 -19.58 8.05
N ALA A 109 4.75 -18.69 7.15
CA ALA A 109 5.57 -18.15 6.09
C ALA A 109 6.52 -17.03 6.55
N LYS A 110 6.53 -16.70 7.86
CA LYS A 110 7.31 -15.60 8.46
C LYS A 110 7.01 -14.22 7.84
N VAL A 111 5.79 -14.02 7.36
CA VAL A 111 5.33 -12.71 6.88
C VAL A 111 5.02 -11.83 8.10
N PRO A 112 5.60 -10.63 8.20
CA PRO A 112 5.36 -9.72 9.32
C PRO A 112 3.88 -9.34 9.44
N SER A 113 3.45 -8.94 10.63
CA SER A 113 2.09 -8.39 10.83
C SER A 113 1.92 -7.05 10.08
N ILE A 114 0.68 -6.65 9.80
CA ILE A 114 0.41 -5.34 9.17
C ILE A 114 1.04 -4.19 9.96
N PRO A 115 0.91 -4.12 11.30
CA PRO A 115 1.62 -3.09 12.08
C PRO A 115 3.15 -3.11 11.89
N ASP A 116 3.76 -4.29 11.84
CA ASP A 116 5.21 -4.40 11.64
C ASP A 116 5.61 -4.00 10.22
N MET A 117 4.78 -4.32 9.22
CA MET A 117 5.01 -3.88 7.84
C MET A 117 4.91 -2.36 7.68
N PHE A 118 4.01 -1.68 8.40
CA PHE A 118 3.97 -0.22 8.41
C PHE A 118 5.23 0.38 9.01
N LYS A 119 5.73 -0.16 10.12
CA LYS A 119 7.02 0.26 10.70
C LYS A 119 8.17 0.05 9.71
N MET A 120 8.25 -1.14 9.12
CA MET A 120 9.25 -1.45 8.09
C MET A 120 9.16 -0.48 6.90
N ALA A 121 7.96 -0.16 6.42
CA ALA A 121 7.76 0.81 5.35
C ALA A 121 8.33 2.18 5.74
N LYS A 122 8.07 2.65 6.97
CA LYS A 122 8.63 3.91 7.48
C LYS A 122 10.16 3.87 7.59
N ASP A 123 10.71 2.79 8.11
CA ASP A 123 12.17 2.61 8.26
C ASP A 123 12.86 2.60 6.88
N LEU A 124 12.18 2.13 5.84
CA LEU A 124 12.64 2.17 4.44
C LEU A 124 12.37 3.51 3.74
N GLY A 125 11.80 4.50 4.42
CA GLY A 125 11.56 5.84 3.89
C GLY A 125 10.27 5.98 3.06
N VAL A 126 9.37 4.99 3.06
CA VAL A 126 8.05 5.09 2.40
C VAL A 126 7.25 6.21 3.05
N LYS A 127 6.66 7.09 2.23
CA LYS A 127 5.78 8.17 2.66
C LYS A 127 4.32 7.71 2.63
N LEU A 128 3.61 7.90 3.74
CA LEU A 128 2.23 7.45 3.93
C LEU A 128 1.29 8.66 4.00
N HIS A 129 0.33 8.73 3.09
CA HIS A 129 -0.57 9.86 2.91
C HIS A 129 -2.03 9.45 3.05
N ALA A 130 -2.78 10.14 3.90
CA ALA A 130 -4.23 9.94 4.02
C ALA A 130 -4.99 10.89 3.10
N CYS A 131 -6.06 10.42 2.47
CA CYS A 131 -6.90 11.22 1.58
C CYS A 131 -7.78 12.19 2.37
N SER A 132 -7.58 13.50 2.22
CA SER A 132 -8.36 14.54 2.89
C SER A 132 -9.85 14.44 2.57
N THR A 133 -10.21 14.31 1.29
CA THR A 133 -11.61 14.18 0.86
C THR A 133 -12.29 12.96 1.47
N THR A 134 -11.58 11.82 1.51
CA THR A 134 -12.16 10.62 2.13
C THR A 134 -12.33 10.80 3.65
N MET A 135 -11.38 11.43 4.31
CA MET A 135 -11.49 11.72 5.75
C MET A 135 -12.71 12.59 6.05
N GLU A 136 -12.97 13.60 5.23
CA GLU A 136 -14.13 14.46 5.32
C GLU A 136 -15.44 13.68 5.14
N VAL A 137 -15.55 12.94 4.03
CA VAL A 137 -16.74 12.13 3.69
C VAL A 137 -17.05 11.08 4.76
N MET A 138 -16.03 10.45 5.32
CA MET A 138 -16.19 9.40 6.34
C MET A 138 -16.19 9.93 7.78
N GLY A 139 -16.06 11.24 7.99
CA GLY A 139 -15.97 11.82 9.32
C GLY A 139 -14.82 11.26 10.15
N THR A 140 -13.67 11.01 9.54
CA THR A 140 -12.50 10.43 10.18
C THR A 140 -11.54 11.52 10.64
N PRO A 141 -11.45 11.81 11.96
CA PRO A 141 -10.54 12.82 12.48
C PRO A 141 -9.07 12.43 12.31
N LYS A 142 -8.19 13.42 12.12
CA LYS A 142 -6.74 13.17 11.94
C LYS A 142 -6.11 12.42 13.11
N GLU A 143 -6.59 12.63 14.33
CA GLU A 143 -6.11 11.99 15.56
C GLU A 143 -6.35 10.48 15.59
N THR A 144 -7.25 9.98 14.74
CA THR A 144 -7.53 8.53 14.61
C THR A 144 -6.53 7.81 13.71
N LEU A 145 -5.72 8.54 12.96
CA LEU A 145 -4.68 7.96 12.11
C LEU A 145 -3.52 7.43 12.95
N ILE A 146 -2.89 6.35 12.48
CA ILE A 146 -1.67 5.82 13.09
C ILE A 146 -0.52 6.84 12.96
N PRO A 147 0.46 6.82 13.88
CA PRO A 147 1.55 7.81 13.89
C PRO A 147 2.47 7.72 12.67
N GLU A 148 2.47 6.60 11.96
CA GLU A 148 3.25 6.37 10.75
C GLU A 148 2.78 7.20 9.55
N VAL A 149 1.56 7.75 9.56
CA VAL A 149 1.04 8.63 8.50
C VAL A 149 1.78 9.96 8.55
N ASP A 150 2.40 10.34 7.43
CA ASP A 150 3.18 11.58 7.32
C ASP A 150 2.26 12.81 7.24
N ASP A 151 1.25 12.75 6.38
CA ASP A 151 0.36 13.88 6.15
C ASP A 151 -1.03 13.48 5.62
N VAL A 152 -1.87 14.50 5.50
CA VAL A 152 -3.21 14.41 4.91
C VAL A 152 -3.23 15.28 3.66
N VAL A 153 -3.43 14.68 2.50
CA VAL A 153 -3.36 15.38 1.22
C VAL A 153 -4.55 15.10 0.32
N GLY A 154 -4.77 15.98 -0.66
CA GLY A 154 -5.76 15.77 -1.70
C GLY A 154 -5.22 14.93 -2.87
N ALA A 155 -6.12 14.44 -3.73
CA ALA A 155 -5.77 13.64 -4.90
C ALA A 155 -4.84 14.38 -5.88
N ALA A 156 -4.99 15.70 -6.04
CA ALA A 156 -4.13 16.50 -6.90
C ALA A 156 -2.67 16.46 -6.44
N THR A 157 -2.43 16.65 -5.14
CA THR A 157 -1.09 16.56 -4.55
C THR A 157 -0.50 15.18 -4.75
N MET A 158 -1.30 14.11 -4.56
CA MET A 158 -0.83 12.75 -4.75
C MET A 158 -0.42 12.46 -6.20
N LEU A 159 -1.20 12.93 -7.17
CA LEU A 159 -0.84 12.76 -8.58
C LEU A 159 0.45 13.50 -8.92
N SER A 160 0.64 14.72 -8.39
CA SER A 160 1.90 15.48 -8.57
C SER A 160 3.10 14.75 -7.94
N LEU A 161 2.93 14.12 -6.77
CA LEU A 161 3.99 13.32 -6.14
C LEU A 161 4.33 12.07 -6.98
N GLY A 162 3.36 11.52 -7.71
CA GLY A 162 3.55 10.37 -8.60
C GLY A 162 4.03 10.74 -10.02
N GLU A 163 4.17 12.03 -10.33
CA GLU A 163 4.53 12.48 -11.68
C GLU A 163 5.89 11.92 -12.13
N GLY A 164 5.93 11.40 -13.34
CA GLY A 164 7.10 10.73 -13.89
C GLY A 164 7.40 9.34 -13.33
N GLY A 165 6.58 8.85 -12.39
CA GLY A 165 6.72 7.55 -11.75
C GLY A 165 5.71 6.50 -12.21
N GLN A 166 5.74 5.35 -11.54
CA GLN A 166 4.76 4.28 -11.71
C GLN A 166 3.61 4.49 -10.72
N ILE A 167 2.37 4.33 -11.18
CA ILE A 167 1.18 4.39 -10.33
C ILE A 167 0.52 3.01 -10.31
N ILE A 168 0.33 2.47 -9.10
CA ILE A 168 -0.35 1.18 -8.86
C ILE A 168 -1.59 1.45 -8.02
N PHE A 169 -2.75 1.02 -8.51
CA PHE A 169 -4.02 1.16 -7.82
C PHE A 169 -4.51 -0.21 -7.34
N ILE A 170 -4.83 -0.33 -6.02
CA ILE A 170 -5.24 -1.56 -5.32
C ILE A 170 -6.56 -1.34 -4.58
#